data_013f17a6b8796c5154f50476b2d79722
#
_entry.id   013f17a6b8796c5154f50476b2d79722
#
_cell.length_a   1.000
_cell.length_b   1.000
_cell.length_c   1.000
_cell.angle_alpha   90.00
_cell.angle_beta   90.00
_cell.angle_gamma   90.00
#
_symmetry.space_group_name_H-M   'P 1'
#
loop_
_entity.id
_entity.type
_entity.pdbx_description
1 polymer ?
#
loop_
_entity_poly.entity_id
_entity_poly.type
_entity_poly.pdbx_seq_one_letter_code
_entity_poly.pdbx_strand_id
1 'polypeptide(L)'
;MRLLSDLDIAKKKVGLRLDLNVPIKEGVVADDTRILASLETLNYLIKAEAKIVILSHLGRPKEGTFDDQLSLRPVVSHLSNELGISISLINSMKEFHDTNAQICMLENIRFFEGESKNSDSLAREIGAHIDVYVFDAFGTSHRKQASTYGAIKVAPFSCAGFLVQR
;
A
#
# COMPACT_ATOMS: atom_id res chain seq x y z
N MET A 1 8.73 15.36 7.02
CA MET A 1 8.51 13.91 7.11
C MET A 1 9.82 13.18 7.33
N ARG A 2 9.83 12.19 8.19
CA ARG A 2 11.01 11.40 8.47
C ARG A 2 11.39 10.52 7.28
N LEU A 3 12.66 10.15 7.21
CA LEU A 3 13.14 9.19 6.21
C LEU A 3 13.01 7.77 6.75
N LEU A 4 12.77 6.82 5.86
CA LEU A 4 12.64 5.41 6.23
C LEU A 4 13.87 4.90 6.98
N SER A 5 15.06 5.30 6.53
CA SER A 5 16.33 4.91 7.17
C SER A 5 16.52 5.44 8.59
N ASP A 6 15.73 6.45 9.00
CA ASP A 6 15.81 7.04 10.34
C ASP A 6 14.98 6.29 11.38
N LEU A 7 14.16 5.33 10.96
CA LEU A 7 13.24 4.61 11.86
C LEU A 7 13.68 3.18 12.07
N ASP A 8 13.46 2.69 13.28
CA ASP A 8 13.58 1.26 13.58
C ASP A 8 12.28 0.58 13.12
N ILE A 9 12.38 -0.17 12.04
CA ILE A 9 11.24 -0.89 11.46
C ILE A 9 11.34 -2.40 11.63
N ALA A 10 12.38 -2.89 12.31
CA ALA A 10 12.60 -4.32 12.50
C ALA A 10 11.39 -4.97 13.18
N LYS A 11 10.79 -5.94 12.50
CA LYS A 11 9.63 -6.71 12.99
C LYS A 11 8.40 -5.85 13.30
N LYS A 12 8.34 -4.63 12.76
CA LYS A 12 7.20 -3.74 12.93
C LYS A 12 6.10 -4.06 11.91
N LYS A 13 4.88 -3.66 12.24
CA LYS A 13 3.76 -3.69 11.30
C LYS A 13 3.79 -2.41 10.47
N VAL A 14 3.93 -2.54 9.17
CA VAL A 14 4.13 -1.42 8.25
C VAL A 14 2.98 -1.35 7.26
N GLY A 15 2.33 -0.18 7.21
CA GLY A 15 1.47 0.18 6.08
C GLY A 15 2.33 0.87 5.03
N LEU A 16 2.30 0.39 3.80
CA LEU A 16 3.12 0.92 2.71
C LEU A 16 2.21 1.41 1.58
N ARG A 17 2.15 2.73 1.40
CA ARG A 17 1.38 3.34 0.30
C ARG A 17 2.25 3.46 -0.93
N LEU A 18 1.91 2.71 -1.96
CA LEU A 18 2.60 2.70 -3.25
C LEU A 18 1.71 3.28 -4.35
N ASP A 19 2.30 3.66 -5.46
CA ASP A 19 1.60 3.95 -6.70
C ASP A 19 1.76 2.73 -7.63
N LEU A 20 0.77 1.86 -7.64
CA LEU A 20 0.71 0.69 -8.50
C LEU A 20 -0.44 0.81 -9.51
N ASN A 21 -0.79 2.05 -9.87
CA ASN A 21 -1.79 2.33 -10.90
C ASN A 21 -1.17 2.12 -12.28
N VAL A 22 -1.11 0.86 -12.68
CA VAL A 22 -0.46 0.41 -13.91
C VAL A 22 -1.50 -0.05 -14.93
N PRO A 23 -1.17 0.00 -16.24
CA PRO A 23 -2.10 -0.49 -17.25
C PRO A 23 -2.24 -2.02 -17.17
N ILE A 24 -3.47 -2.48 -17.23
CA ILE A 24 -3.81 -3.90 -17.24
C ILE A 24 -4.46 -4.21 -18.59
N LYS A 25 -3.97 -5.25 -19.26
CA LYS A 25 -4.54 -5.74 -20.52
C LYS A 25 -4.76 -7.24 -20.40
N GLU A 26 -6.00 -7.67 -20.66
CA GLU A 26 -6.37 -9.08 -20.61
C GLU A 26 -5.98 -9.76 -19.29
N GLY A 27 -6.18 -9.04 -18.17
CA GLY A 27 -5.90 -9.57 -16.84
C GLY A 27 -4.43 -9.60 -16.44
N VAL A 28 -3.56 -8.99 -17.24
CA VAL A 28 -2.10 -8.99 -17.04
C VAL A 28 -1.56 -7.56 -17.02
N VAL A 29 -0.57 -7.31 -16.17
CA VAL A 29 0.14 -6.02 -16.14
C VAL A 29 0.84 -5.81 -17.48
N ALA A 30 0.53 -4.70 -18.15
CA ALA A 30 1.08 -4.37 -19.46
C ALA A 30 2.35 -3.52 -19.40
N ASP A 31 2.55 -2.78 -18.30
CA ASP A 31 3.74 -1.96 -18.06
C ASP A 31 4.03 -2.01 -16.56
N ASP A 32 5.19 -2.52 -16.20
CA ASP A 32 5.56 -2.75 -14.80
C ASP A 32 6.55 -1.72 -14.24
N THR A 33 6.75 -0.60 -14.92
CA THR A 33 7.72 0.43 -14.50
C THR A 33 7.51 0.86 -13.06
N ARG A 34 6.27 1.13 -12.65
CA ARG A 34 5.94 1.54 -11.29
C ARG A 34 6.13 0.42 -10.27
N ILE A 35 5.86 -0.82 -10.68
CA ILE A 35 6.09 -1.99 -9.82
C ILE A 35 7.58 -2.13 -9.55
N LEU A 36 8.41 -2.08 -10.59
CA LEU A 36 9.87 -2.18 -10.45
C LEU A 36 10.44 -1.04 -9.59
N ALA A 37 9.90 0.16 -9.73
CA ALA A 37 10.32 1.32 -8.93
C ALA A 37 10.05 1.14 -7.43
N SER A 38 9.10 0.29 -7.05
CA SER A 38 8.75 0.06 -5.64
C SER A 38 9.64 -0.98 -4.95
N LEU A 39 10.45 -1.72 -5.71
CA LEU A 39 11.18 -2.87 -5.18
C LEU A 39 12.24 -2.50 -4.15
N GLU A 40 12.91 -1.36 -4.28
CA GLU A 40 13.93 -0.92 -3.32
C GLU A 40 13.33 -0.79 -1.91
N THR A 41 12.22 -0.07 -1.79
CA THR A 41 11.54 0.11 -0.50
C THR A 41 11.01 -1.22 0.02
N LEU A 42 10.37 -2.03 -0.84
CA LEU A 42 9.86 -3.33 -0.43
C LEU A 42 10.98 -4.26 0.07
N ASN A 43 12.08 -4.36 -0.65
CA ASN A 43 13.19 -5.22 -0.24
C ASN A 43 13.81 -4.76 1.08
N TYR A 44 13.89 -3.46 1.31
CA TYR A 44 14.36 -2.91 2.58
C TYR A 44 13.48 -3.37 3.75
N LEU A 45 12.16 -3.29 3.57
CA LEU A 45 11.20 -3.70 4.59
C LEU A 45 11.20 -5.22 4.81
N ILE A 46 11.32 -5.98 3.72
CA ILE A 46 11.38 -7.44 3.79
C ILE A 46 12.61 -7.91 4.58
N LYS A 47 13.78 -7.32 4.31
CA LYS A 47 15.02 -7.64 5.03
C LYS A 47 14.94 -7.31 6.52
N ALA A 48 14.18 -6.29 6.88
CA ALA A 48 13.95 -5.93 8.27
C ALA A 48 12.92 -6.84 8.95
N GLU A 49 12.39 -7.83 8.24
CA GLU A 49 11.36 -8.74 8.75
C GLU A 49 10.08 -8.01 9.17
N ALA A 50 9.78 -6.88 8.52
CA ALA A 50 8.54 -6.15 8.76
C ALA A 50 7.35 -6.97 8.27
N LYS A 51 6.22 -6.82 8.96
CA LYS A 51 4.92 -7.33 8.48
C LYS A 51 4.25 -6.20 7.70
N ILE A 52 4.00 -6.41 6.41
CA ILE A 52 3.70 -5.33 5.47
C ILE A 52 2.28 -5.47 4.93
N VAL A 53 1.52 -4.38 4.93
CA VAL A 53 0.30 -4.25 4.13
C VAL A 53 0.52 -3.14 3.11
N ILE A 54 0.42 -3.49 1.82
CA ILE A 54 0.53 -2.55 0.71
C ILE A 54 -0.84 -1.95 0.42
N LEU A 55 -0.87 -0.62 0.27
CA LEU A 55 -2.06 0.12 -0.14
C LEU A 55 -1.77 0.82 -1.46
N SER A 56 -2.67 0.67 -2.41
CA SER A 56 -2.59 1.36 -3.70
C SER A 56 -3.96 1.53 -4.31
N HIS A 57 -4.05 2.41 -5.30
CA HIS A 57 -5.24 2.53 -6.12
C HIS A 57 -4.98 2.04 -7.55
N LEU A 58 -6.04 1.71 -8.25
CA LEU A 58 -6.03 1.35 -9.66
C LEU A 58 -7.28 1.95 -10.31
N GLY A 59 -7.08 2.77 -11.34
CA GLY A 59 -8.19 3.40 -12.06
C GLY A 59 -9.04 4.32 -11.21
N ARG A 60 -10.32 4.45 -11.59
CA ARG A 60 -11.29 5.34 -10.94
C ARG A 60 -12.61 4.61 -10.67
N PRO A 61 -12.63 3.66 -9.74
CA PRO A 61 -13.85 2.96 -9.40
C PRO A 61 -14.82 3.87 -8.65
N LYS A 62 -16.06 3.42 -8.58
CA LYS A 62 -17.05 4.02 -7.69
C LYS A 62 -16.79 3.55 -6.26
N GLU A 63 -16.66 4.47 -5.31
CA GLU A 63 -16.49 4.13 -3.90
C GLU A 63 -17.60 3.24 -3.37
N GLY A 64 -17.25 2.32 -2.51
CA GLY A 64 -18.20 1.39 -1.90
C GLY A 64 -18.60 0.24 -2.80
N THR A 65 -18.03 0.11 -4.00
CA THR A 65 -18.39 -0.91 -4.97
C THR A 65 -17.14 -1.65 -5.44
N PHE A 66 -17.16 -2.96 -5.38
CA PHE A 66 -16.13 -3.81 -5.97
C PHE A 66 -16.29 -3.85 -7.49
N ASP A 67 -15.20 -3.68 -8.23
CA ASP A 67 -15.14 -3.80 -9.68
C ASP A 67 -13.98 -4.73 -10.04
N ASP A 68 -14.28 -5.91 -10.55
CA ASP A 68 -13.27 -6.92 -10.89
C ASP A 68 -12.25 -6.41 -11.90
N GLN A 69 -12.65 -5.52 -12.81
CA GLN A 69 -11.75 -4.92 -13.80
C GLN A 69 -10.70 -4.00 -13.16
N LEU A 70 -10.95 -3.52 -11.95
CA LEU A 70 -10.08 -2.62 -11.22
C LEU A 70 -9.51 -3.25 -9.95
N SER A 71 -9.61 -4.58 -9.83
CA SER A 71 -8.96 -5.33 -8.75
C SER A 71 -7.44 -5.27 -8.90
N LEU A 72 -6.74 -5.23 -7.77
CA LEU A 72 -5.27 -5.30 -7.74
C LEU A 72 -4.74 -6.73 -7.91
N ARG A 73 -5.58 -7.71 -8.16
CA ARG A 73 -5.16 -9.11 -8.33
C ARG A 73 -4.04 -9.29 -9.36
N PRO A 74 -4.11 -8.69 -10.57
CA PRO A 74 -3.00 -8.81 -11.53
C PRO A 74 -1.69 -8.22 -11.01
N VAL A 75 -1.77 -7.14 -10.24
CA VAL A 75 -0.60 -6.49 -9.63
C VAL A 75 0.01 -7.39 -8.57
N VAL A 76 -0.83 -8.03 -7.74
CA VAL A 76 -0.37 -9.01 -6.74
C VAL A 76 0.41 -10.14 -7.40
N SER A 77 -0.11 -10.71 -8.47
CA SER A 77 0.56 -11.79 -9.20
C SER A 77 1.91 -11.35 -9.75
N HIS A 78 1.96 -10.18 -10.38
CA HIS A 78 3.19 -9.66 -10.98
C HIS A 78 4.24 -9.36 -9.90
N LEU A 79 3.84 -8.67 -8.84
CA LEU A 79 4.74 -8.29 -7.75
C LEU A 79 5.25 -9.52 -6.97
N SER A 80 4.40 -10.52 -6.75
CA SER A 80 4.79 -11.79 -6.11
C SER A 80 5.89 -12.48 -6.92
N ASN A 81 5.77 -12.49 -8.25
CA ASN A 81 6.78 -13.08 -9.11
C ASN A 81 8.10 -12.30 -9.05
N GLU A 82 8.04 -10.96 -9.05
CA GLU A 82 9.24 -10.12 -8.97
C GLU A 82 9.98 -10.29 -7.64
N LEU A 83 9.25 -10.44 -6.54
CA LEU A 83 9.84 -10.58 -5.21
C LEU A 83 10.21 -12.02 -4.86
N GLY A 84 9.61 -13.00 -5.55
CA GLY A 84 9.76 -14.41 -5.17
C GLY A 84 9.09 -14.75 -3.84
N ILE A 85 8.12 -13.94 -3.41
CA ILE A 85 7.41 -14.10 -2.15
C ILE A 85 5.91 -14.04 -2.42
N SER A 86 5.14 -14.91 -1.79
CA SER A 86 3.68 -14.91 -1.92
C SER A 86 3.09 -13.69 -1.22
N ILE A 87 2.21 -12.98 -1.93
CA ILE A 87 1.46 -11.83 -1.39
C ILE A 87 -0.01 -12.20 -1.34
N SER A 88 -0.63 -11.99 -0.19
CA SER A 88 -2.07 -12.24 -0.01
C SER A 88 -2.86 -10.98 -0.33
N LEU A 89 -3.84 -11.08 -1.24
CA LEU A 89 -4.78 -9.99 -1.50
C LEU A 89 -5.89 -10.05 -0.45
N ILE A 90 -6.08 -8.97 0.29
CA ILE A 90 -7.02 -8.92 1.42
C ILE A 90 -8.04 -7.80 1.24
N ASN A 91 -9.19 -7.92 1.92
CA ASN A 91 -10.31 -6.98 1.79
C ASN A 91 -10.50 -6.07 3.02
N SER A 92 -9.72 -6.26 4.08
CA SER A 92 -9.84 -5.45 5.27
C SER A 92 -8.53 -5.41 6.05
N MET A 93 -8.36 -4.38 6.87
CA MET A 93 -7.21 -4.29 7.77
C MET A 93 -7.28 -5.35 8.87
N LYS A 94 -8.46 -5.83 9.21
CA LYS A 94 -8.60 -6.94 10.16
C LYS A 94 -7.96 -8.22 9.62
N GLU A 95 -8.11 -8.50 8.33
CA GLU A 95 -7.43 -9.65 7.72
C GLU A 95 -5.91 -9.51 7.82
N PHE A 96 -5.37 -8.31 7.66
CA PHE A 96 -3.95 -8.05 7.88
C PHE A 96 -3.55 -8.36 9.31
N HIS A 97 -4.34 -7.91 10.28
CA HIS A 97 -4.08 -8.16 11.69
C HIS A 97 -4.06 -9.66 12.01
N ASP A 98 -4.98 -10.42 11.42
CA ASP A 98 -5.19 -11.84 11.75
C ASP A 98 -4.26 -12.80 11.02
N THR A 99 -3.68 -12.41 9.88
CA THR A 99 -2.83 -13.31 9.07
C THR A 99 -1.40 -13.36 9.59
N ASN A 100 -0.73 -14.50 9.34
CA ASN A 100 0.70 -14.67 9.58
C ASN A 100 1.56 -14.38 8.35
N ALA A 101 0.96 -14.04 7.21
CA ALA A 101 1.70 -13.70 6.00
C ALA A 101 2.55 -12.45 6.23
N GLN A 102 3.78 -12.46 5.72
CA GLN A 102 4.66 -11.29 5.84
C GLN A 102 4.15 -10.10 5.02
N ILE A 103 3.59 -10.36 3.83
CA ILE A 103 3.14 -9.31 2.93
C ILE A 103 1.70 -9.56 2.52
N CYS A 104 0.86 -8.55 2.72
CA CYS A 104 -0.49 -8.49 2.19
C CYS A 104 -0.62 -7.28 1.28
N MET A 105 -1.55 -7.34 0.34
CA MET A 105 -1.99 -6.16 -0.40
C MET A 105 -3.47 -5.95 -0.13
N LEU A 106 -3.83 -4.78 0.38
CA LEU A 106 -5.24 -4.43 0.52
C LEU A 106 -5.82 -4.23 -0.89
N GLU A 107 -7.03 -4.73 -1.11
CA GLU A 107 -7.72 -4.51 -2.38
C GLU A 107 -7.78 -3.01 -2.68
N ASN A 108 -7.97 -2.66 -3.94
CA ASN A 108 -7.95 -1.27 -4.43
C ASN A 108 -8.53 -0.31 -3.41
N ILE A 109 -7.68 0.61 -2.88
CA ILE A 109 -8.09 1.51 -1.80
C ILE A 109 -9.26 2.42 -2.21
N ARG A 110 -9.44 2.64 -3.51
CA ARG A 110 -10.55 3.45 -4.02
C ARG A 110 -11.89 2.71 -4.03
N PHE A 111 -11.90 1.42 -3.71
CA PHE A 111 -13.16 0.72 -3.42
C PHE A 111 -13.73 1.09 -2.06
N PHE A 112 -12.90 1.58 -1.15
CA PHE A 112 -13.28 1.84 0.24
C PHE A 112 -13.93 3.20 0.38
N GLU A 113 -15.07 3.25 1.06
CA GLU A 113 -15.72 4.52 1.37
C GLU A 113 -14.83 5.40 2.24
N GLY A 114 -14.76 6.67 1.89
CA GLY A 114 -14.00 7.66 2.63
C GLY A 114 -12.60 7.94 2.08
N GLU A 115 -12.12 7.19 1.09
CA GLU A 115 -10.77 7.43 0.55
C GLU A 115 -10.66 8.82 -0.09
N SER A 116 -11.53 9.15 -1.03
CA SER A 116 -11.48 10.43 -1.74
C SER A 116 -11.80 11.62 -0.84
N LYS A 117 -12.60 11.41 0.20
CA LYS A 117 -13.00 12.46 1.14
C LYS A 117 -12.04 12.63 2.31
N ASN A 118 -10.94 11.89 2.35
CA ASN A 118 -10.00 11.90 3.46
C ASN A 118 -10.72 11.63 4.80
N SER A 119 -11.56 10.58 4.82
CA SER A 119 -12.37 10.24 5.98
C SER A 119 -11.52 9.86 7.19
N ASP A 120 -11.81 10.45 8.35
CA ASP A 120 -11.14 10.10 9.61
C ASP A 120 -11.37 8.64 9.97
N SER A 121 -12.55 8.11 9.68
CA SER A 121 -12.88 6.72 9.98
C SER A 121 -11.99 5.75 9.22
N LEU A 122 -11.82 5.95 7.91
CA LEU A 122 -10.94 5.10 7.10
C LEU A 122 -9.47 5.28 7.51
N ALA A 123 -9.05 6.52 7.74
CA ALA A 123 -7.68 6.80 8.18
C ALA A 123 -7.35 6.09 9.50
N ARG A 124 -8.27 6.11 10.47
CA ARG A 124 -8.10 5.43 11.75
C ARG A 124 -8.08 3.92 11.59
N GLU A 125 -8.93 3.38 10.73
CA GLU A 125 -8.94 1.94 10.45
C GLU A 125 -7.58 1.49 9.88
N ILE A 126 -7.01 2.24 8.94
CA ILE A 126 -5.68 1.96 8.40
C ILE A 126 -4.64 2.06 9.52
N GLY A 127 -4.64 3.15 10.28
CA GLY A 127 -3.64 3.43 11.30
C GLY A 127 -3.69 2.51 12.52
N ALA A 128 -4.86 1.94 12.84
CA ALA A 128 -5.05 1.15 14.04
C ALA A 128 -4.27 -0.18 14.05
N HIS A 129 -3.94 -0.70 12.89
CA HIS A 129 -3.32 -2.01 12.76
C HIS A 129 -1.85 -1.96 12.36
N ILE A 130 -1.24 -0.78 12.33
CA ILE A 130 0.15 -0.59 11.92
C ILE A 130 0.93 0.20 12.97
N ASP A 131 2.25 0.00 12.98
CA ASP A 131 3.18 0.76 13.82
C ASP A 131 3.78 1.94 13.06
N VAL A 132 4.04 1.76 11.76
CA VAL A 132 4.68 2.74 10.89
C VAL A 132 3.92 2.81 9.56
N TYR A 133 3.66 4.02 9.10
CA TYR A 133 3.11 4.25 7.76
C TYR A 133 4.21 4.82 6.86
N VAL A 134 4.55 4.08 5.81
CA VAL A 134 5.54 4.49 4.82
C VAL A 134 4.80 4.99 3.58
N PHE A 135 4.99 6.27 3.25
CA PHE A 135 4.42 6.87 2.06
C PHE A 135 5.46 6.87 0.94
N ASP A 136 5.18 6.11 -0.12
CA ASP A 136 6.10 5.95 -1.25
C ASP A 136 5.38 6.04 -2.60
N ALA A 137 4.44 6.98 -2.71
CA ALA A 137 3.60 7.17 -3.89
C ALA A 137 3.72 8.60 -4.40
N PHE A 138 4.82 8.90 -5.09
CA PHE A 138 5.14 10.25 -5.55
C PHE A 138 4.02 10.88 -6.37
N GLY A 139 3.41 10.12 -7.30
CA GLY A 139 2.35 10.62 -8.16
C GLY A 139 1.08 11.07 -7.45
N THR A 140 0.90 10.69 -6.18
CA THR A 140 -0.28 11.05 -5.36
C THR A 140 0.07 11.90 -4.15
N SER A 141 1.33 12.34 -4.03
CA SER A 141 1.83 13.00 -2.82
C SER A 141 1.11 14.31 -2.46
N HIS A 142 0.53 14.99 -3.45
CA HIS A 142 -0.20 16.23 -3.24
C HIS A 142 -1.70 16.04 -3.03
N ARG A 143 -2.22 14.83 -3.12
CA ARG A 143 -3.65 14.54 -2.95
C ARG A 143 -4.00 14.36 -1.47
N LYS A 144 -5.12 14.95 -1.06
CA LYS A 144 -5.59 14.88 0.31
C LYS A 144 -6.67 13.81 0.45
N GLN A 145 -6.24 12.57 0.53
CA GLN A 145 -7.10 11.40 0.64
C GLN A 145 -6.78 10.62 1.92
N ALA A 146 -7.62 9.65 2.31
CA ALA A 146 -7.40 8.90 3.54
C ALA A 146 -6.06 8.16 3.53
N SER A 147 -5.70 7.49 2.43
CA SER A 147 -4.44 6.74 2.34
C SER A 147 -3.21 7.60 2.03
N THR A 148 -3.39 8.82 1.52
CA THR A 148 -2.29 9.72 1.14
C THR A 148 -2.06 10.87 2.11
N TYR A 149 -2.99 11.12 3.02
CA TYR A 149 -2.95 12.23 3.97
C TYR A 149 -3.40 11.80 5.36
N GLY A 150 -4.64 11.32 5.49
CA GLY A 150 -5.24 11.02 6.79
C GLY A 150 -4.48 9.93 7.55
N ALA A 151 -4.10 8.85 6.88
CA ALA A 151 -3.36 7.74 7.51
C ALA A 151 -1.98 8.19 8.02
N ILE A 152 -1.31 9.12 7.31
CA ILE A 152 -0.03 9.69 7.76
C ILE A 152 -0.19 10.37 9.10
N LYS A 153 -1.29 11.10 9.30
CA LYS A 153 -1.54 11.82 10.55
C LYS A 153 -1.91 10.90 11.71
N VAL A 154 -2.62 9.81 11.43
CA VAL A 154 -3.17 8.92 12.47
C VAL A 154 -2.17 7.86 12.91
N ALA A 155 -1.29 7.41 11.99
CA ALA A 155 -0.32 6.37 12.31
C ALA A 155 0.63 6.81 13.43
N PRO A 156 1.07 5.90 14.32
CA PRO A 156 2.02 6.22 15.39
C PRO A 156 3.30 6.87 14.87
N PHE A 157 3.83 6.36 13.75
CA PHE A 157 4.99 6.92 13.07
C PHE A 157 4.74 6.93 11.58
N SER A 158 5.28 7.93 10.88
CA SER A 158 5.19 8.05 9.44
C SER A 158 6.53 8.46 8.86
N CYS A 159 6.83 7.97 7.66
CA CYS A 159 8.05 8.35 6.95
C CYS A 159 7.85 8.26 5.43
N ALA A 160 8.80 8.83 4.69
CA ALA A 160 8.87 8.70 3.24
C ALA A 160 9.67 7.46 2.87
N GLY A 161 9.20 6.73 1.85
CA GLY A 161 9.97 5.64 1.26
C GLY A 161 11.07 6.15 0.32
N PHE A 162 11.86 5.24 -0.23
CA PHE A 162 13.03 5.61 -1.03
C PHE A 162 12.66 6.29 -2.34
N LEU A 163 11.53 5.95 -2.94
CA LEU A 163 11.09 6.56 -4.18
C LEU A 163 10.74 8.05 -3.99
N VAL A 164 10.05 8.38 -2.91
CA VAL A 164 9.63 9.76 -2.60
C VAL A 164 10.81 10.63 -2.16
N GLN A 165 11.82 10.04 -1.54
CA GLN A 165 13.02 10.76 -1.08
C GLN A 165 13.91 11.29 -2.20
N ARG A 166 13.81 10.70 -3.38
CA ARG A 166 14.69 11.01 -4.50
C ARG A 166 14.46 12.37 -5.14
#